data_74930dd2f1a76d8f8124f342e53799d3
#
_entry.id   74930dd2f1a76d8f8124f342e53799d3
#
_cell.length_a   1.000
_cell.length_b   1.000
_cell.length_c   1.000
_cell.angle_alpha   90.00
_cell.angle_beta   90.00
_cell.angle_gamma   90.00
#
_symmetry.space_group_name_H-M   'P 1'
#
loop_
_entity.id
_entity.type
_entity.pdbx_description
1 polymer ?
#
loop_
_entity_poly.entity_id
_entity_poly.type
_entity_poly.pdbx_seq_one_letter_code
_entity_poly.pdbx_strand_id
1 'polypeptide(L)'
;MQHKNSNSNTPLKLRFLLTSACTARCGYCHNEGQAKDSTQLPLHAITHVLGTLAAGKRQISEIILSGGEPTLHPQLAEIAQRCKATGALVSINTHGAHPGLLERALPWVDELKLHIDSFHPQRQKHSMGLSIDKVLQSIERSRQHPGLRTVVNHPLQSLEEACEVIATTRQLGVECKFIELLDTTTVGLSDIPWAALGYQVTAPGFWQHRVCGHRAMARRCNTHQPHATELFIGADGVRLQLQGESLGAVHSFTLDMLTPQPHPRLEAHAGKRPNVQAMRFFPRTSRLAVVA
;
A
#
# COMPACT_ATOMS: atom_id res chain seq x y z
N MET A 1 32.60 -16.10 22.17
CA MET A 1 31.92 -14.82 21.95
C MET A 1 30.46 -15.12 21.51
N GLN A 2 29.55 -14.94 22.44
CA GLN A 2 28.11 -15.20 22.16
C GLN A 2 27.57 -14.06 21.29
N HIS A 3 27.24 -14.34 20.03
CA HIS A 3 26.43 -13.44 19.22
C HIS A 3 25.05 -13.34 19.88
N LYS A 4 24.80 -12.24 20.58
CA LYS A 4 23.46 -11.88 21.05
C LYS A 4 22.54 -11.81 19.82
N ASN A 5 21.61 -12.76 19.72
CA ASN A 5 20.46 -12.72 18.81
C ASN A 5 19.59 -11.50 19.16
N SER A 6 19.92 -10.34 18.63
CA SER A 6 19.28 -9.06 18.97
C SER A 6 17.96 -8.79 18.22
N ASN A 7 17.45 -9.75 17.41
CA ASN A 7 16.28 -9.50 16.54
C ASN A 7 15.02 -10.34 16.83
N SER A 8 15.00 -11.15 17.90
CA SER A 8 13.85 -12.04 18.14
C SER A 8 12.58 -11.35 18.67
N ASN A 9 12.66 -10.08 19.08
CA ASN A 9 11.56 -9.40 19.80
C ASN A 9 10.93 -8.22 19.06
N THR A 10 11.41 -7.85 17.87
CA THR A 10 10.80 -6.76 17.09
C THR A 10 9.49 -7.25 16.47
N PRO A 11 8.36 -6.54 16.68
CA PRO A 11 7.08 -6.93 16.10
C PRO A 11 7.13 -6.93 14.58
N LEU A 12 6.53 -7.94 13.98
CA LEU A 12 6.47 -8.11 12.53
C LEU A 12 5.31 -7.29 11.94
N LYS A 13 5.53 -6.81 10.73
CA LYS A 13 4.49 -6.32 9.84
C LYS A 13 4.28 -7.35 8.74
N LEU A 14 3.03 -7.77 8.52
CA LEU A 14 2.68 -8.71 7.46
C LEU A 14 1.93 -7.98 6.36
N ARG A 15 2.26 -8.27 5.11
CA ARG A 15 1.47 -7.85 3.96
C ARG A 15 1.03 -9.07 3.19
N PHE A 16 -0.27 -9.38 3.27
CA PHE A 16 -0.87 -10.43 2.48
C PHE A 16 -1.28 -9.88 1.11
N LEU A 17 -0.71 -10.45 0.06
CA LEU A 17 -1.05 -10.15 -1.32
C LEU A 17 -2.15 -11.12 -1.75
N LEU A 18 -3.40 -10.73 -1.50
CA LEU A 18 -4.56 -11.63 -1.55
C LEU A 18 -4.86 -12.15 -2.95
N THR A 19 -4.61 -11.33 -3.96
CA THR A 19 -4.79 -11.71 -5.36
C THR A 19 -3.92 -10.84 -6.26
N SER A 20 -3.52 -11.37 -7.40
CA SER A 20 -2.85 -10.60 -8.45
C SER A 20 -3.85 -9.95 -9.43
N ALA A 21 -5.14 -10.29 -9.36
CA ALA A 21 -6.18 -9.68 -10.17
C ALA A 21 -6.45 -8.23 -9.74
N CYS A 22 -6.69 -7.35 -10.71
CA CYS A 22 -7.08 -5.97 -10.48
C CYS A 22 -7.95 -5.43 -11.60
N THR A 23 -8.94 -4.62 -11.29
CA THR A 23 -9.78 -3.94 -12.28
C THR A 23 -9.25 -2.56 -12.68
N ALA A 24 -8.28 -2.01 -11.95
CA ALA A 24 -7.59 -0.78 -12.32
C ALA A 24 -6.52 -1.01 -13.39
N ARG A 25 -6.17 0.06 -14.11
CA ARG A 25 -5.16 0.06 -15.19
C ARG A 25 -4.13 1.17 -14.98
N CYS A 26 -3.59 1.27 -13.76
CA CYS A 26 -2.60 2.28 -13.40
C CYS A 26 -1.29 2.06 -14.18
N GLY A 27 -0.81 3.09 -14.87
CA GLY A 27 0.39 3.00 -15.73
C GLY A 27 1.69 2.73 -14.97
N TYR A 28 1.75 3.05 -13.68
CA TYR A 28 2.90 2.86 -12.78
C TYR A 28 2.76 1.61 -11.89
N CYS A 29 1.75 0.76 -12.14
CA CYS A 29 1.46 -0.39 -11.29
C CYS A 29 2.55 -1.47 -11.40
N HIS A 30 3.20 -1.75 -10.29
CA HIS A 30 4.16 -2.85 -10.14
C HIS A 30 3.51 -4.15 -9.61
N ASN A 31 2.17 -4.16 -9.42
CA ASN A 31 1.38 -5.30 -8.92
C ASN A 31 1.96 -5.96 -7.65
N GLU A 32 2.59 -5.15 -6.79
CA GLU A 32 3.28 -5.61 -5.58
C GLU A 32 4.30 -6.75 -5.85
N GLY A 33 4.89 -6.78 -7.05
CA GLY A 33 5.85 -7.80 -7.47
C GLY A 33 5.24 -9.14 -7.88
N GLN A 34 3.91 -9.27 -7.91
CA GLN A 34 3.22 -10.50 -8.32
C GLN A 34 3.11 -10.61 -9.85
N ALA A 35 3.04 -11.85 -10.37
CA ALA A 35 2.63 -12.08 -11.75
C ALA A 35 1.18 -11.65 -11.96
N LYS A 36 0.82 -11.21 -13.18
CA LYS A 36 -0.56 -10.81 -13.53
C LYS A 36 -1.36 -11.99 -14.06
N ASP A 37 -1.52 -13.03 -13.24
CA ASP A 37 -2.15 -14.30 -13.59
C ASP A 37 -3.50 -14.55 -12.89
N SER A 38 -4.00 -13.57 -12.13
CA SER A 38 -5.21 -13.66 -11.32
C SER A 38 -5.17 -14.72 -10.21
N THR A 39 -3.98 -15.12 -9.79
CA THR A 39 -3.81 -16.06 -8.67
C THR A 39 -4.33 -15.46 -7.37
N GLN A 40 -4.88 -16.32 -6.51
CA GLN A 40 -5.38 -15.94 -5.19
C GLN A 40 -4.58 -16.63 -4.09
N LEU A 41 -4.31 -15.91 -3.01
CA LEU A 41 -3.72 -16.46 -1.79
C LEU A 41 -4.84 -17.13 -0.96
N PRO A 42 -4.87 -18.46 -0.84
CA PRO A 42 -5.97 -19.14 -0.19
C PRO A 42 -5.98 -18.91 1.33
N LEU A 43 -7.18 -18.84 1.92
CA LEU A 43 -7.39 -18.61 3.35
C LEU A 43 -6.60 -19.58 4.24
N HIS A 44 -6.52 -20.86 3.86
CA HIS A 44 -5.77 -21.86 4.65
C HIS A 44 -4.27 -21.53 4.74
N ALA A 45 -3.67 -20.95 3.68
CA ALA A 45 -2.28 -20.52 3.69
C ALA A 45 -2.07 -19.33 4.64
N ILE A 46 -2.99 -18.36 4.64
CA ILE A 46 -2.99 -17.25 5.60
C ILE A 46 -3.09 -17.79 7.03
N THR A 47 -4.03 -18.70 7.28
CA THR A 47 -4.22 -19.32 8.59
C THR A 47 -2.97 -20.09 9.05
N HIS A 48 -2.30 -20.79 8.15
CA HIS A 48 -1.04 -21.47 8.43
C HIS A 48 0.05 -20.49 8.89
N VAL A 49 0.25 -19.39 8.16
CA VAL A 49 1.24 -18.34 8.53
C VAL A 49 0.93 -17.76 9.90
N LEU A 50 -0.32 -17.34 10.14
CA LEU A 50 -0.71 -16.76 11.42
C LEU A 50 -0.54 -17.76 12.57
N GLY A 51 -0.92 -19.02 12.38
CA GLY A 51 -0.75 -20.10 13.35
C GLY A 51 0.72 -20.38 13.66
N THR A 52 1.60 -20.41 12.65
CA THR A 52 3.05 -20.61 12.81
C THR A 52 3.67 -19.47 13.62
N LEU A 53 3.30 -18.22 13.32
CA LEU A 53 3.78 -17.07 14.07
C LEU A 53 3.29 -17.07 15.52
N ALA A 54 2.02 -17.43 15.75
CA ALA A 54 1.45 -17.53 17.10
C ALA A 54 2.13 -18.64 17.92
N ALA A 55 2.34 -19.82 17.34
CA ALA A 55 3.07 -20.93 18.00
C ALA A 55 4.50 -20.53 18.37
N GLY A 56 5.16 -19.73 17.53
CA GLY A 56 6.49 -19.18 17.80
C GLY A 56 6.49 -17.93 18.67
N LYS A 57 5.34 -17.53 19.24
CA LYS A 57 5.19 -16.32 20.08
C LYS A 57 5.72 -15.04 19.43
N ARG A 58 5.66 -14.97 18.08
CA ARG A 58 6.08 -13.77 17.33
C ARG A 58 4.97 -12.73 17.37
N GLN A 59 5.31 -11.54 17.81
CA GLN A 59 4.38 -10.41 17.83
C GLN A 59 4.18 -9.86 16.42
N ILE A 60 2.93 -9.55 16.09
CA ILE A 60 2.52 -8.90 14.84
C ILE A 60 1.99 -7.53 15.20
N SER A 61 2.59 -6.47 14.66
CA SER A 61 2.14 -5.08 14.90
C SER A 61 1.08 -4.63 13.93
N GLU A 62 1.21 -5.01 12.66
CA GLU A 62 0.30 -4.62 11.58
C GLU A 62 0.15 -5.74 10.56
N ILE A 63 -1.08 -5.94 10.08
CA ILE A 63 -1.39 -6.80 8.94
C ILE A 63 -2.01 -5.94 7.86
N ILE A 64 -1.40 -5.95 6.67
CA ILE A 64 -1.85 -5.20 5.50
C ILE A 64 -2.45 -6.20 4.51
N LEU A 65 -3.72 -6.02 4.17
CA LEU A 65 -4.40 -6.77 3.11
C LEU A 65 -4.29 -5.98 1.82
N SER A 66 -3.60 -6.52 0.83
CA SER A 66 -3.21 -5.84 -0.40
C SER A 66 -3.20 -6.82 -1.58
N GLY A 67 -2.46 -6.51 -2.64
CA GLY A 67 -2.29 -7.32 -3.84
C GLY A 67 -2.57 -6.50 -5.10
N GLY A 68 -3.23 -7.07 -6.08
CA GLY A 68 -3.82 -6.34 -7.18
C GLY A 68 -4.98 -5.48 -6.64
N GLU A 69 -6.15 -6.11 -6.46
CA GLU A 69 -7.28 -5.49 -5.76
C GLU A 69 -7.86 -6.48 -4.74
N PRO A 70 -7.64 -6.26 -3.43
CA PRO A 70 -8.04 -7.21 -2.40
C PRO A 70 -9.55 -7.46 -2.33
N THR A 71 -10.39 -6.50 -2.74
CA THR A 71 -11.85 -6.68 -2.78
C THR A 71 -12.32 -7.75 -3.77
N LEU A 72 -11.48 -8.15 -4.70
CA LEU A 72 -11.76 -9.25 -5.63
C LEU A 72 -11.53 -10.63 -4.99
N HIS A 73 -10.92 -10.69 -3.81
CA HIS A 73 -10.80 -11.95 -3.09
C HIS A 73 -12.13 -12.33 -2.41
N PRO A 74 -12.73 -13.49 -2.73
CA PRO A 74 -14.09 -13.83 -2.27
C PRO A 74 -14.21 -13.92 -0.75
N GLN A 75 -13.13 -14.25 -0.05
CA GLN A 75 -13.06 -14.41 1.41
C GLN A 75 -12.43 -13.20 2.12
N LEU A 76 -12.38 -12.00 1.51
CA LEU A 76 -11.74 -10.82 2.12
C LEU A 76 -12.24 -10.56 3.55
N ALA A 77 -13.55 -10.62 3.78
CA ALA A 77 -14.12 -10.35 5.10
C ALA A 77 -13.69 -11.39 6.16
N GLU A 78 -13.68 -12.68 5.79
CA GLU A 78 -13.21 -13.74 6.69
C GLU A 78 -11.71 -13.61 6.97
N ILE A 79 -10.91 -13.27 5.95
CA ILE A 79 -9.48 -13.01 6.12
C ILE A 79 -9.26 -11.84 7.08
N ALA A 80 -9.97 -10.72 6.89
CA ALA A 80 -9.86 -9.56 7.75
C ALA A 80 -10.22 -9.90 9.20
N GLN A 81 -11.29 -10.67 9.42
CA GLN A 81 -11.69 -11.16 10.74
C GLN A 81 -10.62 -12.01 11.42
N ARG A 82 -10.01 -12.97 10.68
CA ARG A 82 -8.93 -13.80 11.22
C ARG A 82 -7.68 -12.99 11.55
N CYS A 83 -7.34 -12.03 10.68
CA CYS A 83 -6.25 -11.10 10.94
C CYS A 83 -6.51 -10.26 12.21
N LYS A 84 -7.74 -9.75 12.38
CA LYS A 84 -8.12 -8.95 13.54
C LYS A 84 -8.05 -9.75 14.84
N ALA A 85 -8.36 -11.03 14.81
CA ALA A 85 -8.29 -11.93 15.96
C ALA A 85 -6.85 -12.11 16.51
N THR A 86 -5.81 -11.76 15.76
CA THR A 86 -4.41 -11.78 16.22
C THR A 86 -4.07 -10.63 17.19
N GLY A 87 -4.92 -9.62 17.30
CA GLY A 87 -4.67 -8.38 18.05
C GLY A 87 -3.82 -7.34 17.30
N ALA A 88 -3.37 -7.64 16.08
CA ALA A 88 -2.64 -6.69 15.26
C ALA A 88 -3.56 -5.60 14.70
N LEU A 89 -2.98 -4.46 14.30
CA LEU A 89 -3.68 -3.47 13.47
C LEU A 89 -3.92 -4.07 12.08
N VAL A 90 -5.16 -4.03 11.60
CA VAL A 90 -5.51 -4.54 10.27
C VAL A 90 -5.79 -3.38 9.33
N SER A 91 -5.10 -3.34 8.19
CA SER A 91 -5.32 -2.34 7.15
C SER A 91 -5.61 -2.98 5.79
N ILE A 92 -6.43 -2.31 4.97
CA ILE A 92 -6.71 -2.70 3.58
C ILE A 92 -6.15 -1.62 2.65
N ASN A 93 -5.33 -2.03 1.67
CA ASN A 93 -4.92 -1.17 0.56
C ASN A 93 -5.77 -1.53 -0.66
N THR A 94 -6.62 -0.64 -1.11
CA THR A 94 -7.57 -0.87 -2.22
C THR A 94 -7.72 0.39 -3.07
N HIS A 95 -8.14 0.24 -4.33
CA HIS A 95 -8.60 1.39 -5.12
C HIS A 95 -10.04 1.82 -4.80
N GLY A 96 -10.76 1.06 -3.96
CA GLY A 96 -12.09 1.43 -3.45
C GLY A 96 -13.25 1.41 -4.46
N ALA A 97 -13.07 0.90 -5.67
CA ALA A 97 -14.13 0.92 -6.69
C ALA A 97 -15.21 -0.18 -6.53
N HIS A 98 -15.10 -1.00 -5.48
CA HIS A 98 -16.04 -2.08 -5.16
C HIS A 98 -16.67 -1.87 -3.76
N PRO A 99 -17.47 -0.80 -3.52
CA PRO A 99 -17.94 -0.43 -2.19
C PRO A 99 -18.75 -1.53 -1.49
N GLY A 100 -19.57 -2.28 -2.22
CA GLY A 100 -20.36 -3.38 -1.65
C GLY A 100 -19.55 -4.60 -1.21
N LEU A 101 -18.43 -4.89 -1.89
CA LEU A 101 -17.51 -5.97 -1.49
C LEU A 101 -16.63 -5.53 -0.31
N LEU A 102 -16.19 -4.28 -0.33
CA LEU A 102 -15.36 -3.69 0.72
C LEU A 102 -16.11 -3.62 2.05
N GLU A 103 -17.37 -3.20 2.04
CA GLU A 103 -18.20 -2.99 3.25
C GLU A 103 -18.23 -4.20 4.19
N ARG A 104 -18.23 -5.41 3.63
CA ARG A 104 -18.25 -6.66 4.43
C ARG A 104 -17.00 -6.83 5.31
N ALA A 105 -15.88 -6.24 4.90
CA ALA A 105 -14.61 -6.34 5.60
C ALA A 105 -14.40 -5.20 6.62
N LEU A 106 -15.04 -4.04 6.44
CA LEU A 106 -14.82 -2.84 7.26
C LEU A 106 -14.94 -3.07 8.76
N PRO A 107 -15.88 -3.90 9.29
CA PRO A 107 -15.97 -4.17 10.72
C PRO A 107 -14.70 -4.75 11.36
N TRP A 108 -13.82 -5.33 10.55
CA TRP A 108 -12.60 -6.02 11.00
C TRP A 108 -11.32 -5.23 10.68
N VAL A 109 -11.45 -3.96 10.25
CA VAL A 109 -10.35 -3.13 9.73
C VAL A 109 -10.17 -1.89 10.60
N ASP A 110 -8.93 -1.57 10.92
CA ASP A 110 -8.55 -0.36 11.67
C ASP A 110 -8.20 0.79 10.72
N GLU A 111 -7.67 0.48 9.53
CA GLU A 111 -7.26 1.49 8.57
C GLU A 111 -7.62 1.08 7.14
N LEU A 112 -8.35 1.95 6.45
CA LEU A 112 -8.65 1.85 5.02
C LEU A 112 -7.77 2.81 4.23
N LYS A 113 -6.92 2.29 3.36
CA LYS A 113 -6.05 3.06 2.48
C LYS A 113 -6.59 3.00 1.06
N LEU A 114 -7.15 4.11 0.59
CA LEU A 114 -7.75 4.24 -0.73
C LEU A 114 -6.75 4.86 -1.71
N HIS A 115 -6.44 4.14 -2.77
CA HIS A 115 -5.57 4.65 -3.82
C HIS A 115 -6.38 5.47 -4.83
N ILE A 116 -6.09 6.76 -4.94
CA ILE A 116 -6.80 7.72 -5.80
C ILE A 116 -5.76 8.56 -6.55
N ASP A 117 -5.81 8.56 -7.88
CA ASP A 117 -4.95 9.40 -8.71
C ASP A 117 -5.51 10.82 -8.85
N SER A 118 -6.82 10.95 -8.90
CA SER A 118 -7.48 12.25 -8.98
C SER A 118 -8.92 12.18 -8.50
N PHE A 119 -9.40 13.23 -7.84
CA PHE A 119 -10.82 13.40 -7.55
C PHE A 119 -11.63 13.91 -8.76
N HIS A 120 -10.95 14.38 -9.80
CA HIS A 120 -11.61 14.77 -11.04
C HIS A 120 -12.06 13.53 -11.85
N PRO A 121 -13.36 13.35 -12.17
CA PRO A 121 -13.89 12.12 -12.76
C PRO A 121 -13.19 11.66 -14.05
N GLN A 122 -12.90 12.60 -14.94
CA GLN A 122 -12.27 12.28 -16.23
C GLN A 122 -10.79 11.91 -16.04
N ARG A 123 -10.05 12.61 -15.15
CA ARG A 123 -8.64 12.29 -14.85
C ARG A 123 -8.53 10.93 -14.19
N GLN A 124 -9.36 10.63 -13.18
CA GLN A 124 -9.41 9.31 -12.52
C GLN A 124 -9.72 8.19 -13.50
N LYS A 125 -10.72 8.40 -14.37
CA LYS A 125 -11.09 7.44 -15.42
C LYS A 125 -9.94 7.21 -16.40
N HIS A 126 -9.21 8.26 -16.77
CA HIS A 126 -8.08 8.18 -17.71
C HIS A 126 -6.90 7.44 -17.09
N SER A 127 -6.50 7.77 -15.85
CA SER A 127 -5.29 7.24 -15.20
C SER A 127 -5.48 5.82 -14.68
N MET A 128 -6.62 5.53 -14.04
CA MET A 128 -6.87 4.25 -13.39
C MET A 128 -7.93 3.37 -14.10
N GLY A 129 -8.72 3.93 -15.02
CA GLY A 129 -9.84 3.24 -15.63
C GLY A 129 -11.07 3.13 -14.73
N LEU A 130 -11.08 3.79 -13.57
CA LEU A 130 -12.10 3.66 -12.53
C LEU A 130 -12.98 4.90 -12.40
N SER A 131 -14.25 4.72 -11.96
CA SER A 131 -15.12 5.83 -11.58
C SER A 131 -14.80 6.31 -10.19
N ILE A 132 -14.59 7.62 -10.03
CA ILE A 132 -14.40 8.24 -8.72
C ILE A 132 -15.65 8.13 -7.84
N ASP A 133 -16.86 8.11 -8.42
CA ASP A 133 -18.11 8.01 -7.67
C ASP A 133 -18.19 6.72 -6.84
N LYS A 134 -17.64 5.60 -7.36
CA LYS A 134 -17.56 4.35 -6.62
C LYS A 134 -16.59 4.45 -5.43
N VAL A 135 -15.49 5.15 -5.62
CA VAL A 135 -14.51 5.38 -4.55
C VAL A 135 -15.09 6.30 -3.47
N LEU A 136 -15.81 7.35 -3.86
CA LEU A 136 -16.53 8.24 -2.93
C LEU A 136 -17.59 7.46 -2.12
N GLN A 137 -18.30 6.51 -2.73
CA GLN A 137 -19.21 5.61 -2.00
C GLN A 137 -18.44 4.77 -0.96
N SER A 138 -17.24 4.30 -1.27
CA SER A 138 -16.40 3.57 -0.30
C SER A 138 -15.95 4.46 0.86
N ILE A 139 -15.62 5.71 0.60
CA ILE A 139 -15.31 6.72 1.64
C ILE A 139 -16.54 6.93 2.54
N GLU A 140 -17.70 7.15 1.95
CA GLU A 140 -18.93 7.39 2.72
C GLU A 140 -19.27 6.19 3.62
N ARG A 141 -19.16 4.97 3.11
CA ARG A 141 -19.38 3.74 3.90
C ARG A 141 -18.35 3.61 5.02
N SER A 142 -17.08 3.89 4.75
CA SER A 142 -16.03 3.82 5.78
C SER A 142 -16.28 4.77 6.96
N ARG A 143 -16.85 5.94 6.70
CA ARG A 143 -17.20 6.93 7.74
C ARG A 143 -18.32 6.47 8.68
N GLN A 144 -19.11 5.48 8.28
CA GLN A 144 -20.16 4.87 9.12
C GLN A 144 -19.61 3.88 10.15
N HIS A 145 -18.29 3.56 10.08
CA HIS A 145 -17.62 2.66 11.01
C HIS A 145 -16.80 3.45 12.03
N PRO A 146 -17.28 3.59 13.29
CA PRO A 146 -16.55 4.28 14.35
C PRO A 146 -15.18 3.64 14.61
N GLY A 147 -14.15 4.44 14.66
CA GLY A 147 -12.77 3.98 14.88
C GLY A 147 -12.01 3.56 13.63
N LEU A 148 -12.68 3.38 12.48
CA LEU A 148 -12.01 3.12 11.21
C LEU A 148 -11.34 4.41 10.69
N ARG A 149 -10.03 4.35 10.56
CA ARG A 149 -9.23 5.41 9.97
C ARG A 149 -9.20 5.28 8.45
N THR A 150 -9.63 6.32 7.72
CA THR A 150 -9.60 6.31 6.25
C THR A 150 -8.55 7.28 5.74
N VAL A 151 -7.68 6.79 4.87
CA VAL A 151 -6.56 7.53 4.29
C VAL A 151 -6.58 7.41 2.77
N VAL A 152 -6.52 8.53 2.07
CA VAL A 152 -6.33 8.58 0.63
C VAL A 152 -4.84 8.54 0.32
N ASN A 153 -4.37 7.49 -0.31
CA ASN A 153 -3.01 7.39 -0.88
C ASN A 153 -3.02 8.01 -2.29
N HIS A 154 -2.27 9.07 -2.48
CA HIS A 154 -2.18 9.77 -3.74
C HIS A 154 -0.73 9.77 -4.26
N PRO A 155 -0.46 9.25 -5.48
CA PRO A 155 0.83 9.40 -6.12
C PRO A 155 1.02 10.87 -6.51
N LEU A 156 2.07 11.51 -6.00
CA LEU A 156 2.34 12.93 -6.26
C LEU A 156 2.76 13.13 -7.73
N GLN A 157 1.87 13.69 -8.53
CA GLN A 157 2.09 13.96 -9.95
C GLN A 157 2.21 15.46 -10.27
N SER A 158 1.44 16.30 -9.59
CA SER A 158 1.49 17.75 -9.72
C SER A 158 1.11 18.45 -8.41
N LEU A 159 1.49 19.73 -8.27
CA LEU A 159 1.10 20.56 -7.13
C LEU A 159 -0.40 20.88 -7.15
N GLU A 160 -0.97 21.09 -8.33
CA GLU A 160 -2.39 21.34 -8.50
C GLU A 160 -3.23 20.19 -7.94
N GLU A 161 -2.92 18.96 -8.36
CA GLU A 161 -3.61 17.76 -7.87
C GLU A 161 -3.36 17.54 -6.37
N ALA A 162 -2.15 17.81 -5.86
CA ALA A 162 -1.88 17.72 -4.44
C ALA A 162 -2.76 18.68 -3.62
N CYS A 163 -2.90 19.94 -4.06
CA CYS A 163 -3.77 20.92 -3.41
C CYS A 163 -5.25 20.52 -3.48
N GLU A 164 -5.71 20.00 -4.63
CA GLU A 164 -7.06 19.46 -4.79
C GLU A 164 -7.33 18.29 -3.84
N VAL A 165 -6.41 17.34 -3.74
CA VAL A 165 -6.51 16.18 -2.83
C VAL A 165 -6.57 16.63 -1.37
N ILE A 166 -5.72 17.58 -0.96
CA ILE A 166 -5.75 18.13 0.39
C ILE A 166 -7.11 18.79 0.70
N ALA A 167 -7.61 19.62 -0.21
CA ALA A 167 -8.89 20.30 -0.04
C ALA A 167 -10.05 19.30 0.05
N THR A 168 -10.11 18.35 -0.87
CA THR A 168 -11.20 17.35 -0.96
C THR A 168 -11.18 16.39 0.22
N THR A 169 -10.02 15.84 0.60
CA THR A 169 -9.92 14.93 1.75
C THR A 169 -10.29 15.64 3.07
N ARG A 170 -9.94 16.93 3.21
CA ARG A 170 -10.36 17.74 4.34
C ARG A 170 -11.88 17.92 4.39
N GLN A 171 -12.53 18.20 3.26
CA GLN A 171 -13.99 18.30 3.18
C GLN A 171 -14.68 16.97 3.48
N LEU A 172 -14.11 15.86 3.01
CA LEU A 172 -14.62 14.51 3.27
C LEU A 172 -14.35 14.03 4.70
N GLY A 173 -13.50 14.72 5.48
CA GLY A 173 -13.13 14.32 6.83
C GLY A 173 -12.26 13.07 6.88
N VAL A 174 -11.48 12.79 5.82
CA VAL A 174 -10.54 11.67 5.73
C VAL A 174 -9.12 12.17 5.54
N GLU A 175 -8.12 11.40 5.95
CA GLU A 175 -6.71 11.79 5.85
C GLU A 175 -6.18 11.63 4.42
N CYS A 176 -5.10 12.32 4.09
CA CYS A 176 -4.37 12.10 2.84
C CYS A 176 -2.91 11.73 3.07
N LYS A 177 -2.37 10.94 2.15
CA LYS A 177 -0.98 10.53 2.13
C LYS A 177 -0.43 10.64 0.71
N PHE A 178 0.58 11.47 0.55
CA PHE A 178 1.30 11.62 -0.70
C PHE A 178 2.44 10.62 -0.80
N ILE A 179 2.56 9.99 -1.97
CA ILE A 179 3.63 9.06 -2.30
C ILE A 179 4.43 9.68 -3.44
N GLU A 180 5.69 10.06 -3.17
CA GLU A 180 6.59 10.56 -4.18
C GLU A 180 7.01 9.41 -5.09
N LEU A 181 6.75 9.56 -6.39
CA LEU A 181 7.14 8.59 -7.40
C LEU A 181 8.63 8.81 -7.74
N LEU A 182 9.40 7.73 -7.71
CA LEU A 182 10.81 7.77 -8.11
C LEU A 182 10.92 7.93 -9.63
N ASP A 183 11.83 8.80 -10.07
CA ASP A 183 12.24 9.02 -11.47
C ASP A 183 11.15 9.49 -12.45
N THR A 184 9.97 9.90 -12.00
CA THR A 184 8.86 10.21 -12.91
C THR A 184 8.30 11.63 -12.78
N THR A 185 8.61 12.36 -11.70
CA THR A 185 8.02 13.68 -11.46
C THR A 185 9.06 14.74 -11.19
N THR A 186 8.78 15.96 -11.69
CA THR A 186 9.52 17.17 -11.37
C THR A 186 9.06 17.81 -10.05
N VAL A 187 8.02 17.24 -9.40
CA VAL A 187 7.42 17.76 -8.18
C VAL A 187 7.79 16.87 -7.01
N GLY A 188 8.43 17.45 -6.00
CA GLY A 188 8.80 16.78 -4.77
C GLY A 188 7.80 17.07 -3.62
N LEU A 189 7.86 16.27 -2.59
CA LEU A 189 7.03 16.44 -1.37
C LEU A 189 7.30 17.80 -0.68
N SER A 190 8.51 18.35 -0.84
CA SER A 190 8.90 19.67 -0.32
C SER A 190 8.22 20.84 -1.03
N ASP A 191 7.73 20.62 -2.25
CA ASP A 191 7.15 21.68 -3.07
C ASP A 191 5.69 21.97 -2.71
N ILE A 192 5.05 21.10 -1.94
CA ILE A 192 3.69 21.31 -1.43
C ILE A 192 3.71 22.47 -0.43
N PRO A 193 2.91 23.54 -0.65
CA PRO A 193 2.94 24.74 0.16
C PRO A 193 2.18 24.58 1.49
N TRP A 194 2.61 23.63 2.32
CA TRP A 194 1.94 23.23 3.56
C TRP A 194 1.54 24.39 4.47
N ALA A 195 2.47 25.33 4.68
CA ALA A 195 2.21 26.47 5.56
C ALA A 195 1.12 27.40 5.01
N ALA A 196 1.13 27.65 3.69
CA ALA A 196 0.11 28.46 3.01
C ALA A 196 -1.26 27.77 3.03
N LEU A 197 -1.29 26.43 3.02
CA LEU A 197 -2.52 25.64 3.16
C LEU A 197 -3.01 25.50 4.61
N GLY A 198 -2.32 26.14 5.59
CA GLY A 198 -2.70 26.13 6.99
C GLY A 198 -2.20 24.94 7.80
N TYR A 199 -1.23 24.18 7.29
CA TYR A 199 -0.67 23.03 7.98
C TYR A 199 0.62 23.37 8.74
N GLN A 200 0.84 22.62 9.80
CA GLN A 200 2.09 22.60 10.57
C GLN A 200 2.66 21.18 10.62
N VAL A 201 3.97 21.08 10.66
CA VAL A 201 4.67 19.81 10.86
C VAL A 201 4.42 19.30 12.27
N THR A 202 4.03 18.05 12.43
CA THR A 202 3.88 17.38 13.74
C THR A 202 4.97 16.35 13.98
N ALA A 203 5.51 15.76 12.89
CA ALA A 203 6.66 14.87 12.89
C ALA A 203 7.25 14.84 11.46
N PRO A 204 8.46 14.30 11.24
CA PRO A 204 8.99 14.12 9.88
C PRO A 204 8.01 13.35 8.99
N GLY A 205 7.59 13.97 7.88
CA GLY A 205 6.61 13.39 6.96
C GLY A 205 5.15 13.44 7.41
N PHE A 206 4.84 14.18 8.48
CA PHE A 206 3.48 14.33 9.00
C PHE A 206 3.11 15.79 9.21
N TRP A 207 1.93 16.17 8.76
CA TRP A 207 1.37 17.51 8.87
C TRP A 207 -0.03 17.46 9.43
N GLN A 208 -0.40 18.51 10.16
CA GLN A 208 -1.75 18.69 10.68
C GLN A 208 -2.24 20.10 10.42
N HIS A 209 -3.48 20.23 9.94
CA HIS A 209 -4.11 21.52 9.73
C HIS A 209 -4.42 22.19 11.09
N ARG A 210 -4.00 23.45 11.25
CA ARG A 210 -4.02 24.17 12.54
C ARG A 210 -5.41 24.36 13.12
N VAL A 211 -6.43 24.49 12.26
CA VAL A 211 -7.80 24.81 12.68
C VAL A 211 -8.65 23.55 12.83
N CYS A 212 -8.70 22.68 11.81
CA CYS A 212 -9.62 21.55 11.79
C CYS A 212 -8.96 20.21 12.16
N GLY A 213 -7.65 20.18 12.43
CA GLY A 213 -6.95 18.97 12.81
C GLY A 213 -6.77 17.93 11.70
N HIS A 214 -7.18 18.23 10.44
CA HIS A 214 -6.99 17.30 9.31
C HIS A 214 -5.52 16.88 9.16
N ARG A 215 -5.29 15.59 8.98
CA ARG A 215 -3.94 15.02 8.93
C ARG A 215 -3.54 14.70 7.49
N ALA A 216 -2.31 15.07 7.16
CA ALA A 216 -1.66 14.76 5.91
C ALA A 216 -0.31 14.10 6.17
N MET A 217 0.06 13.16 5.31
CA MET A 217 1.33 12.45 5.37
C MET A 217 2.03 12.52 4.02
N ALA A 218 3.34 12.40 4.03
CA ALA A 218 4.13 12.28 2.82
C ALA A 218 5.23 11.24 2.98
N ARG A 219 5.44 10.43 1.95
CA ARG A 219 6.42 9.35 1.96
C ARG A 219 7.05 9.20 0.58
N ARG A 220 8.36 8.96 0.54
CA ARG A 220 9.03 8.47 -0.67
C ARG A 220 8.66 7.00 -0.87
N CYS A 221 8.40 6.63 -2.12
CA CYS A 221 8.24 5.23 -2.49
C CYS A 221 9.60 4.55 -2.38
N ASN A 222 9.71 3.53 -1.54
CA ASN A 222 10.95 2.81 -1.32
C ASN A 222 10.75 1.31 -1.62
N THR A 223 10.64 1.00 -2.92
CA THR A 223 10.35 -0.36 -3.40
C THR A 223 11.54 -1.32 -3.32
N HIS A 224 12.75 -0.77 -3.20
CA HIS A 224 13.99 -1.55 -3.35
C HIS A 224 14.76 -1.79 -2.03
N GLN A 225 14.31 -1.23 -0.90
CA GLN A 225 14.97 -1.51 0.39
C GLN A 225 14.28 -2.66 1.12
N PRO A 226 15.06 -3.65 1.59
CA PRO A 226 14.52 -4.70 2.44
C PRO A 226 13.96 -4.09 3.73
N HIS A 227 12.74 -4.51 4.08
CA HIS A 227 12.14 -4.16 5.35
C HIS A 227 12.48 -5.24 6.36
N ALA A 228 13.38 -4.96 7.29
CA ALA A 228 13.84 -5.94 8.29
C ALA A 228 12.69 -6.58 9.12
N THR A 229 11.50 -5.99 9.10
CA THR A 229 10.34 -6.41 9.90
C THR A 229 9.05 -6.58 9.09
N GLU A 230 9.06 -6.35 7.77
CA GLU A 230 7.88 -6.52 6.91
C GLU A 230 8.03 -7.76 6.03
N LEU A 231 7.03 -8.64 6.05
CA LEU A 231 6.93 -9.82 5.21
C LEU A 231 5.85 -9.62 4.15
N PHE A 232 6.21 -9.87 2.90
CA PHE A 232 5.29 -9.89 1.76
C PHE A 232 4.93 -11.35 1.46
N ILE A 233 3.66 -11.68 1.56
CA ILE A 233 3.15 -13.05 1.49
C ILE A 233 2.08 -13.10 0.40
N GLY A 234 2.39 -13.72 -0.72
CA GLY A 234 1.50 -13.92 -1.86
C GLY A 234 1.39 -15.40 -2.23
N ALA A 235 0.52 -15.73 -3.17
CA ALA A 235 0.39 -17.11 -3.67
C ALA A 235 1.70 -17.64 -4.27
N ASP A 236 2.56 -16.75 -4.74
CA ASP A 236 3.89 -17.00 -5.33
C ASP A 236 5.01 -17.14 -4.28
N GLY A 237 4.72 -16.99 -2.98
CA GLY A 237 5.66 -17.23 -1.89
C GLY A 237 5.78 -16.11 -0.87
N VAL A 238 6.80 -16.21 -0.02
CA VAL A 238 7.14 -15.28 1.07
C VAL A 238 8.38 -14.49 0.70
N ARG A 239 8.37 -13.18 0.90
CA ARG A 239 9.47 -12.26 0.56
C ARG A 239 9.72 -11.23 1.67
N LEU A 240 10.97 -10.74 1.77
CA LEU A 240 11.36 -9.66 2.68
C LEU A 240 11.30 -8.27 2.03
N GLN A 241 11.06 -8.20 0.72
CA GLN A 241 10.94 -6.96 -0.03
C GLN A 241 9.95 -7.13 -1.17
N LEU A 242 9.35 -6.03 -1.59
CA LEU A 242 8.23 -6.02 -2.54
C LEU A 242 8.54 -6.75 -3.86
N GLN A 243 9.75 -6.58 -4.38
CA GLN A 243 10.21 -7.19 -5.64
C GLN A 243 11.40 -8.13 -5.43
N GLY A 244 11.51 -8.70 -4.23
CA GLY A 244 12.59 -9.61 -3.88
C GLY A 244 12.32 -11.04 -4.30
N GLU A 245 13.37 -11.86 -4.18
CA GLU A 245 13.26 -13.29 -4.37
C GLU A 245 12.40 -13.94 -3.28
N SER A 246 11.70 -15.01 -3.63
CA SER A 246 10.90 -15.80 -2.69
C SER A 246 11.80 -16.58 -1.75
N LEU A 247 11.51 -16.51 -0.45
CA LEU A 247 12.16 -17.34 0.57
C LEU A 247 11.63 -18.78 0.57
N GLY A 248 10.47 -19.00 -0.04
CA GLY A 248 9.81 -20.30 -0.11
C GLY A 248 8.31 -20.18 -0.29
N ALA A 249 7.65 -21.33 -0.50
CA ALA A 249 6.22 -21.40 -0.69
C ALA A 249 5.47 -21.14 0.64
N VAL A 250 4.30 -20.49 0.55
CA VAL A 250 3.51 -20.08 1.73
C VAL A 250 3.05 -21.28 2.56
N HIS A 251 2.71 -22.40 1.90
CA HIS A 251 2.26 -23.62 2.60
C HIS A 251 3.36 -24.32 3.39
N SER A 252 4.64 -24.00 3.11
CA SER A 252 5.80 -24.50 3.84
C SER A 252 6.44 -23.43 4.74
N PHE A 253 5.70 -22.33 5.04
CA PHE A 253 6.20 -21.27 5.90
C PHE A 253 6.59 -21.78 7.28
N THR A 254 7.83 -21.50 7.68
CA THR A 254 8.38 -21.80 9.00
C THR A 254 9.11 -20.58 9.57
N LEU A 255 9.35 -20.58 10.89
CA LEU A 255 10.06 -19.47 11.54
C LEU A 255 11.53 -19.37 11.09
N ASP A 256 12.12 -20.45 10.60
CA ASP A 256 13.49 -20.43 10.11
C ASP A 256 13.65 -19.51 8.88
N MET A 257 12.59 -19.29 8.10
CA MET A 257 12.58 -18.32 7.01
C MET A 257 12.78 -16.88 7.49
N LEU A 258 12.52 -16.60 8.77
CA LEU A 258 12.71 -15.28 9.39
C LEU A 258 14.13 -15.08 9.94
N THR A 259 14.92 -16.15 10.01
CA THR A 259 16.30 -16.08 10.45
C THR A 259 17.13 -15.49 9.32
N PRO A 260 17.94 -14.43 9.56
CA PRO A 260 18.83 -13.93 8.53
C PRO A 260 19.73 -15.09 8.05
N GLN A 261 19.50 -15.54 6.82
CA GLN A 261 20.42 -16.46 6.17
C GLN A 261 21.75 -15.72 6.05
N PRO A 262 22.90 -16.34 6.36
CA PRO A 262 24.17 -15.75 6.04
C PRO A 262 24.18 -15.57 4.51
N HIS A 263 23.98 -14.31 4.06
CA HIS A 263 24.11 -14.01 2.64
C HIS A 263 25.46 -14.54 2.17
N PRO A 264 25.53 -15.41 1.15
CA PRO A 264 26.77 -15.57 0.44
C PRO A 264 27.19 -14.15 0.06
N ARG A 265 28.40 -13.75 0.43
CA ARG A 265 28.95 -12.41 0.24
C ARG A 265 28.47 -11.90 -1.11
N LEU A 266 27.73 -10.78 -1.10
CA LEU A 266 27.57 -9.94 -2.27
C LEU A 266 28.99 -9.47 -2.62
N GLU A 267 29.69 -10.29 -3.41
CA GLU A 267 30.87 -9.83 -4.12
C GLU A 267 30.37 -8.69 -4.98
N ALA A 268 30.95 -7.55 -4.71
CA ALA A 268 30.65 -6.29 -5.34
C ALA A 268 30.66 -6.45 -6.86
N HIS A 269 29.53 -6.66 -7.47
CA HIS A 269 29.33 -6.28 -8.86
C HIS A 269 29.09 -4.76 -8.90
N ALA A 270 30.15 -4.04 -8.56
CA ALA A 270 30.29 -2.67 -9.02
C ALA A 270 30.26 -2.73 -10.55
N GLY A 271 29.18 -2.31 -11.17
CA GLY A 271 29.23 -1.99 -12.59
C GLY A 271 28.13 -2.47 -13.50
N LYS A 272 26.96 -2.88 -13.05
CA LYS A 272 25.79 -2.94 -13.97
C LYS A 272 24.56 -2.34 -13.28
N ARG A 273 24.25 -1.09 -13.66
CA ARG A 273 22.93 -0.51 -13.40
C ARG A 273 21.90 -1.46 -14.02
N PRO A 274 20.81 -1.84 -13.28
CA PRO A 274 19.74 -2.60 -13.89
C PRO A 274 19.24 -1.81 -15.10
N ASN A 275 19.02 -2.53 -16.19
CA ASN A 275 18.54 -1.96 -17.44
C ASN A 275 17.09 -1.46 -17.26
N VAL A 276 16.92 -0.16 -17.05
CA VAL A 276 15.63 0.52 -16.84
C VAL A 276 14.79 0.57 -18.14
N GLN A 277 15.19 -0.14 -19.20
CA GLN A 277 14.49 -0.13 -20.50
C GLN A 277 13.19 -0.91 -20.56
N ALA A 278 12.73 -1.55 -19.46
CA ALA A 278 11.47 -2.31 -19.47
C ALA A 278 10.22 -1.51 -19.08
N MET A 279 10.34 -0.28 -18.60
CA MET A 279 9.18 0.61 -18.40
C MET A 279 9.03 1.51 -19.65
N ARG A 280 8.34 1.00 -20.67
CA ARG A 280 7.88 1.84 -21.77
C ARG A 280 6.74 2.72 -21.25
N PHE A 281 7.09 3.93 -20.80
CA PHE A 281 6.11 5.00 -20.70
C PHE A 281 5.71 5.42 -22.11
N PHE A 282 4.42 5.36 -22.42
CA PHE A 282 3.90 5.95 -23.65
C PHE A 282 4.09 7.47 -23.57
N PRO A 283 4.73 8.10 -24.55
CA PRO A 283 4.87 9.56 -24.55
C PRO A 283 3.48 10.19 -24.67
N ARG A 284 3.17 11.11 -23.76
CA ARG A 284 1.98 11.97 -23.86
C ARG A 284 2.17 12.92 -25.04
N THR A 285 1.53 12.65 -26.14
CA THR A 285 1.25 13.67 -27.15
C THR A 285 -0.09 14.31 -26.82
N SER A 286 -0.09 15.35 -26.00
CA SER A 286 -1.21 16.27 -25.88
C SER A 286 -0.86 17.56 -26.62
N ARG A 287 -1.23 17.66 -27.87
CA ARG A 287 -1.47 18.96 -28.51
C ARG A 287 -2.83 19.45 -28.05
N LEU A 288 -2.86 20.37 -27.11
CA LEU A 288 -4.01 21.24 -26.86
C LEU A 288 -4.14 22.14 -28.10
N ALA A 289 -5.14 21.88 -28.92
CA ALA A 289 -5.59 22.84 -29.90
C ALA A 289 -6.31 23.96 -29.15
N VAL A 290 -5.70 25.13 -29.11
CA VAL A 290 -6.35 26.37 -28.77
C VAL A 290 -7.33 26.68 -29.92
N VAL A 291 -8.62 26.58 -29.65
CA VAL A 291 -9.66 27.14 -30.53
C VAL A 291 -9.94 28.54 -30.02
N ALA A 292 -9.74 29.50 -30.95
CA ALA A 292 -10.03 30.93 -30.76
C ALA A 292 -11.51 31.20 -30.58
#